data_d77dc773b44ae614b23e0409b6552ab9
#
_entry.id   d77dc773b44ae614b23e0409b6552ab9
#
_cell.length_a   1.000
_cell.length_b   1.000
_cell.length_c   1.000
_cell.angle_alpha   90.00
_cell.angle_beta   90.00
_cell.angle_gamma   90.00
#
_symmetry.space_group_name_H-M   'P 1'
#
loop_
_entity.id
_entity.type
_entity.pdbx_description
1 polymer ?
#
loop_
_entity_poly.entity_id
_entity_poly.type
_entity_poly.pdbx_seq_one_letter_code
_entity_poly.pdbx_strand_id
1 'polypeptide(L)'
;MILLVTEYDSMAWDLHYTLLRTRGDVPVISLESSPNLPEDVTSIWYALYVDCLNDKQTPLHINNLPLPLDYEVERVDGRFLIKTIDRVIGEVIISEPTIERIISEIHWFDEKGTVFKKDYYNEYGFLYKSSSFIGGFGLAGSQFYSRDGKLLATWNHQTDSVVVGTKIFPTLSEFYLYCLEILGYKDKGIVFNNLGEPLQVIISRSNQGGNIPENLLVFSERVMRLPKNVDYILSHPELNTSVTVGGFDGAKDLCNETISSFEFLSPMYKDMQSKNGSDVVITTETDNIWELDKIVSSCPNIDFHIAAPTKMSSKLMNFEKYSNVKLYPQASQSQVESLLEKAPIFLDIANSRTVYNVNVMALRYSCYRLGVWGISSGQHISDMCMYNSNDSEFLIQHLNYITLDSAKLQQLLEEENTTIGYSYDV
;
A
#
# COMPACT_ATOMS: atom_id res chain seq x y z
N MET A 1 9.05 -10.31 -17.86
CA MET A 1 8.67 -10.86 -16.53
C MET A 1 7.57 -9.98 -15.95
N ILE A 2 6.82 -10.47 -14.98
CA ILE A 2 5.90 -9.70 -14.15
C ILE A 2 6.28 -9.89 -12.68
N LEU A 3 5.99 -8.92 -11.82
CA LEU A 3 6.03 -9.09 -10.38
C LEU A 3 4.64 -9.53 -9.91
N LEU A 4 4.52 -10.71 -9.32
CA LEU A 4 3.27 -11.25 -8.79
C LEU A 4 3.36 -11.32 -7.26
N VAL A 5 2.51 -10.55 -6.57
CA VAL A 5 2.50 -10.45 -5.11
C VAL A 5 1.13 -10.80 -4.54
N THR A 6 1.09 -11.37 -3.35
CA THR A 6 -0.18 -11.65 -2.64
C THR A 6 -0.87 -10.35 -2.27
N GLU A 7 -0.16 -9.43 -1.62
CA GLU A 7 -0.56 -8.09 -1.24
C GLU A 7 0.55 -7.11 -1.61
N TYR A 8 0.19 -5.87 -1.93
CA TYR A 8 1.18 -4.84 -2.26
C TYR A 8 1.60 -4.08 -0.99
N ASP A 9 2.38 -4.77 -0.17
CA ASP A 9 2.96 -4.27 1.08
C ASP A 9 4.33 -3.55 0.85
N SER A 10 5.00 -3.18 1.93
CA SER A 10 6.32 -2.53 1.86
C SER A 10 7.40 -3.41 1.21
N MET A 11 7.38 -4.72 1.45
CA MET A 11 8.35 -5.65 0.85
C MET A 11 8.11 -5.82 -0.66
N ALA A 12 6.84 -5.89 -1.07
CA ALA A 12 6.46 -5.90 -2.48
C ALA A 12 6.87 -4.60 -3.17
N TRP A 13 6.74 -3.46 -2.47
CA TRP A 13 7.18 -2.16 -2.96
C TRP A 13 8.70 -2.11 -3.16
N ASP A 14 9.49 -2.55 -2.17
CA ASP A 14 10.96 -2.58 -2.24
C ASP A 14 11.44 -3.44 -3.43
N LEU A 15 10.79 -4.59 -3.62
CA LEU A 15 11.08 -5.48 -4.75
C LEU A 15 10.69 -4.84 -6.09
N HIS A 16 9.49 -4.27 -6.18
CA HIS A 16 9.03 -3.55 -7.37
C HIS A 16 10.00 -2.44 -7.75
N TYR A 17 10.36 -1.59 -6.80
CA TYR A 17 11.29 -0.50 -7.02
C TYR A 17 12.67 -0.98 -7.48
N THR A 18 13.19 -2.04 -6.85
CA THR A 18 14.47 -2.65 -7.24
C THR A 18 14.41 -3.21 -8.66
N LEU A 19 13.31 -3.88 -9.03
CA LEU A 19 13.12 -4.41 -10.39
C LEU A 19 12.99 -3.29 -11.42
N LEU A 20 12.24 -2.25 -11.12
CA LEU A 20 12.10 -1.06 -11.97
C LEU A 20 13.47 -0.46 -12.33
N ARG A 21 14.36 -0.42 -11.36
CA ARG A 21 15.73 0.14 -11.55
C ARG A 21 16.69 -0.79 -12.25
N THR A 22 16.59 -2.09 -12.02
CA THR A 22 17.55 -3.06 -12.55
C THR A 22 17.12 -3.66 -13.88
N ARG A 23 15.83 -3.75 -14.13
CA ARG A 23 15.24 -4.44 -15.29
C ARG A 23 14.32 -3.56 -16.14
N GLY A 24 14.08 -2.32 -15.71
CA GLY A 24 13.12 -1.42 -16.34
C GLY A 24 11.68 -1.69 -15.90
N ASP A 25 10.72 -1.21 -16.68
CA ASP A 25 9.30 -1.34 -16.37
C ASP A 25 8.87 -2.81 -16.31
N VAL A 26 8.58 -3.27 -15.10
CA VAL A 26 8.08 -4.62 -14.81
C VAL A 26 6.64 -4.49 -14.32
N PRO A 27 5.64 -5.00 -15.07
CA PRO A 27 4.25 -4.97 -14.63
C PRO A 27 4.07 -5.65 -13.28
N VAL A 28 3.36 -4.99 -12.37
CA VAL A 28 3.06 -5.51 -11.03
C VAL A 28 1.61 -5.94 -10.94
N ILE A 29 1.41 -7.19 -10.55
CA ILE A 29 0.10 -7.79 -10.37
C ILE A 29 -0.05 -8.19 -8.90
N SER A 30 -1.03 -7.59 -8.21
CA SER A 30 -1.43 -8.00 -6.87
C SER A 30 -2.58 -9.02 -6.94
N LEU A 31 -2.51 -10.07 -6.14
CA LEU A 31 -3.57 -11.08 -6.03
C LEU A 31 -4.74 -10.61 -5.15
N GLU A 32 -4.56 -9.53 -4.41
CA GLU A 32 -5.65 -8.95 -3.62
C GLU A 32 -6.76 -8.35 -4.47
N SER A 33 -7.97 -8.39 -3.95
CA SER A 33 -9.15 -7.80 -4.59
C SER A 33 -9.41 -6.36 -4.18
N SER A 34 -8.38 -5.65 -3.69
CA SER A 34 -8.50 -4.24 -3.29
C SER A 34 -8.60 -3.33 -4.52
N PRO A 35 -9.50 -2.33 -4.51
CA PRO A 35 -9.53 -1.31 -5.55
C PRO A 35 -8.50 -0.18 -5.29
N ASN A 36 -7.93 -0.11 -4.08
CA ASN A 36 -7.06 0.98 -3.62
C ASN A 36 -5.58 0.63 -3.80
N LEU A 37 -5.23 0.14 -4.99
CA LEU A 37 -3.84 -0.10 -5.37
C LEU A 37 -3.25 1.15 -6.02
N PRO A 38 -1.91 1.35 -5.93
CA PRO A 38 -1.22 2.37 -6.70
C PRO A 38 -1.50 2.25 -8.20
N GLU A 39 -1.43 3.36 -8.95
CA GLU A 39 -1.74 3.39 -10.40
C GLU A 39 -0.88 2.45 -11.24
N ASP A 40 0.35 2.16 -10.77
CA ASP A 40 1.32 1.26 -11.40
C ASP A 40 1.17 -0.21 -10.97
N VAL A 41 0.16 -0.51 -10.13
CA VAL A 41 -0.13 -1.87 -9.64
C VAL A 41 -1.53 -2.31 -10.07
N THR A 42 -1.61 -3.43 -10.73
CA THR A 42 -2.89 -3.96 -11.21
C THR A 42 -3.36 -5.11 -10.31
N SER A 43 -4.60 -5.08 -9.82
CA SER A 43 -5.20 -6.25 -9.20
C SER A 43 -5.45 -7.33 -10.25
N ILE A 44 -5.17 -8.59 -9.92
CA ILE A 44 -5.48 -9.73 -10.79
C ILE A 44 -6.99 -9.81 -11.11
N TRP A 45 -7.83 -9.37 -10.15
CA TRP A 45 -9.27 -9.34 -10.29
C TRP A 45 -9.75 -8.31 -11.32
N TYR A 46 -8.88 -7.36 -11.69
CA TYR A 46 -9.15 -6.40 -12.76
C TYR A 46 -9.46 -7.08 -14.10
N ALA A 47 -8.93 -8.28 -14.33
CA ALA A 47 -9.27 -9.08 -15.50
C ALA A 47 -10.78 -9.30 -15.71
N LEU A 48 -11.56 -9.26 -14.62
CA LEU A 48 -13.03 -9.36 -14.68
C LEU A 48 -13.70 -8.06 -15.17
N TYR A 49 -12.99 -6.92 -15.10
CA TYR A 49 -13.54 -5.57 -15.31
C TYR A 49 -13.03 -4.88 -16.56
N VAL A 50 -12.10 -5.49 -17.32
CA VAL A 50 -11.43 -4.86 -18.49
C VAL A 50 -12.43 -4.20 -19.45
N ASP A 51 -13.59 -4.83 -19.64
CA ASP A 51 -14.64 -4.32 -20.53
C ASP A 51 -15.61 -3.33 -19.87
N CYS A 52 -15.47 -3.08 -18.58
CA CYS A 52 -16.48 -2.37 -17.76
C CYS A 52 -16.06 -0.97 -17.31
N LEU A 53 -14.81 -0.57 -17.49
CA LEU A 53 -14.29 0.70 -16.98
C LEU A 53 -14.47 1.82 -18.00
N ASN A 54 -15.30 2.79 -17.64
CA ASN A 54 -15.47 4.05 -18.37
C ASN A 54 -15.27 5.22 -17.42
N ASP A 55 -14.43 6.18 -17.81
CA ASP A 55 -13.80 7.27 -17.06
C ASP A 55 -14.72 8.35 -16.43
N LYS A 56 -16.01 8.15 -16.29
CA LYS A 56 -16.94 9.21 -15.87
C LYS A 56 -17.78 8.89 -14.65
N GLN A 57 -17.16 8.37 -13.61
CA GLN A 57 -17.92 8.11 -12.39
C GLN A 57 -17.38 8.91 -11.21
N THR A 58 -18.32 9.24 -10.32
CA THR A 58 -18.04 9.90 -9.05
C THR A 58 -18.14 8.88 -7.93
N PRO A 59 -17.28 8.99 -6.90
CA PRO A 59 -17.37 8.17 -5.71
C PRO A 59 -18.77 8.18 -5.10
N LEU A 60 -19.15 7.09 -4.45
CA LEU A 60 -20.41 7.00 -3.73
C LEU A 60 -20.31 7.71 -2.39
N HIS A 61 -20.92 8.87 -2.28
CA HIS A 61 -21.02 9.59 -1.00
C HIS A 61 -22.16 9.02 -0.15
N ILE A 62 -21.99 9.07 1.17
CA ILE A 62 -22.99 8.54 2.13
C ILE A 62 -24.40 9.10 1.92
N ASN A 63 -24.51 10.36 1.51
CA ASN A 63 -25.79 11.01 1.25
C ASN A 63 -26.50 10.47 0.00
N ASN A 64 -25.78 9.78 -0.87
CA ASN A 64 -26.29 9.23 -2.13
C ASN A 64 -26.42 7.70 -2.06
N LEU A 65 -26.24 7.11 -0.88
CA LEU A 65 -26.39 5.66 -0.70
C LEU A 65 -27.84 5.25 -1.02
N PRO A 66 -28.05 4.38 -2.04
CA PRO A 66 -29.38 3.92 -2.40
C PRO A 66 -29.87 2.91 -1.37
N LEU A 67 -30.68 3.37 -0.43
CA LEU A 67 -31.30 2.54 0.58
C LEU A 67 -32.82 2.41 0.32
N PRO A 68 -33.46 1.32 0.75
CA PRO A 68 -34.93 1.22 0.82
C PRO A 68 -35.53 2.36 1.65
N LEU A 69 -36.78 2.72 1.35
CA LEU A 69 -37.45 3.87 1.99
C LEU A 69 -37.64 3.77 3.51
N ASP A 70 -37.59 2.56 4.05
CA ASP A 70 -37.70 2.24 5.48
C ASP A 70 -36.36 2.15 6.20
N TYR A 71 -35.25 2.44 5.48
CA TYR A 71 -33.88 2.46 6.03
C TYR A 71 -33.39 3.90 6.12
N GLU A 72 -32.71 4.21 7.20
CA GLU A 72 -32.05 5.51 7.40
C GLU A 72 -30.61 5.34 7.86
N VAL A 73 -29.77 6.34 7.56
CA VAL A 73 -28.40 6.41 8.07
C VAL A 73 -28.35 7.44 9.18
N GLU A 74 -27.97 7.00 10.37
CA GLU A 74 -27.78 7.86 11.54
C GLU A 74 -26.31 7.86 11.97
N ARG A 75 -25.81 9.04 12.32
CA ARG A 75 -24.46 9.16 12.90
C ARG A 75 -24.53 9.08 14.42
N VAL A 76 -23.95 8.02 14.99
CA VAL A 76 -23.90 7.77 16.44
C VAL A 76 -22.45 7.55 16.85
N ASP A 77 -21.92 8.33 17.78
CA ASP A 77 -20.56 8.22 18.30
C ASP A 77 -19.47 8.14 17.22
N GLY A 78 -19.65 8.94 16.16
CA GLY A 78 -18.73 9.00 15.03
C GLY A 78 -18.91 7.92 13.96
N ARG A 79 -19.72 6.90 14.21
CA ARG A 79 -20.06 5.80 13.29
C ARG A 79 -21.32 6.13 12.49
N PHE A 80 -21.43 5.61 11.28
CA PHE A 80 -22.59 5.75 10.44
C PHE A 80 -23.37 4.43 10.44
N LEU A 81 -24.49 4.40 11.14
CA LEU A 81 -25.30 3.20 11.33
C LEU A 81 -26.50 3.21 10.39
N ILE A 82 -26.75 2.09 9.71
CA ILE A 82 -27.98 1.86 8.94
C ILE A 82 -29.01 1.26 9.89
N LYS A 83 -30.16 1.92 9.98
CA LYS A 83 -31.25 1.54 10.88
C LYS A 83 -32.55 1.30 10.13
N THR A 84 -33.35 0.40 10.67
CA THR A 84 -34.79 0.37 10.48
C THR A 84 -35.47 0.99 11.72
N ILE A 85 -36.79 1.04 11.73
CA ILE A 85 -37.56 1.57 12.88
C ILE A 85 -37.16 0.86 14.18
N ASP A 86 -36.85 -0.44 14.13
CA ASP A 86 -36.72 -1.29 15.31
C ASP A 86 -35.25 -1.61 15.69
N ARG A 87 -34.34 -1.54 14.75
CA ARG A 87 -32.96 -2.01 15.00
C ARG A 87 -31.90 -1.43 14.06
N VAL A 88 -30.65 -1.53 14.50
CA VAL A 88 -29.46 -1.35 13.64
C VAL A 88 -29.27 -2.61 12.80
N ILE A 89 -29.15 -2.44 11.49
CA ILE A 89 -29.02 -3.52 10.51
C ILE A 89 -27.68 -3.46 9.75
N GLY A 90 -26.91 -2.38 9.92
CA GLY A 90 -25.62 -2.27 9.27
C GLY A 90 -24.82 -1.05 9.72
N GLU A 91 -23.61 -0.97 9.23
CA GLU A 91 -22.68 0.13 9.44
C GLU A 91 -22.01 0.50 8.12
N VAL A 92 -21.96 1.79 7.83
CA VAL A 92 -21.25 2.32 6.67
C VAL A 92 -19.84 2.72 7.09
N ILE A 93 -18.85 2.15 6.43
CA ILE A 93 -17.45 2.50 6.58
C ILE A 93 -17.09 3.47 5.45
N ILE A 94 -16.52 4.59 5.82
CA ILE A 94 -16.06 5.61 4.87
C ILE A 94 -14.55 5.53 4.70
N SER A 95 -14.10 5.79 3.47
CA SER A 95 -12.67 5.87 3.16
C SER A 95 -12.05 7.15 3.76
N GLU A 96 -10.75 7.10 3.98
CA GLU A 96 -9.99 8.30 4.29
C GLU A 96 -9.78 9.14 2.99
N PRO A 97 -9.83 10.48 3.08
CA PRO A 97 -10.14 11.26 4.28
C PRO A 97 -11.65 11.24 4.60
N THR A 98 -11.99 11.01 5.86
CA THR A 98 -13.38 10.87 6.33
C THR A 98 -14.28 12.07 6.03
N ILE A 99 -13.68 13.23 5.74
CA ILE A 99 -14.42 14.46 5.41
C ILE A 99 -15.17 14.37 4.09
N GLU A 100 -14.64 13.60 3.14
CA GLU A 100 -15.27 13.40 1.83
C GLU A 100 -16.50 12.50 1.93
N ARG A 101 -16.61 11.73 3.02
CA ARG A 101 -17.74 10.81 3.28
C ARG A 101 -18.00 9.84 2.13
N ILE A 102 -16.91 9.39 1.50
CA ILE A 102 -16.95 8.39 0.44
C ILE A 102 -17.08 7.02 1.10
N ILE A 103 -18.02 6.22 0.62
CA ILE A 103 -18.24 4.87 1.13
C ILE A 103 -17.19 3.93 0.57
N SER A 104 -16.50 3.20 1.45
CA SER A 104 -15.61 2.09 1.08
C SER A 104 -16.26 0.73 1.30
N GLU A 105 -16.97 0.56 2.45
CA GLU A 105 -17.62 -0.69 2.80
C GLU A 105 -18.98 -0.46 3.46
N ILE A 106 -19.85 -1.45 3.38
CA ILE A 106 -21.05 -1.57 4.23
C ILE A 106 -20.99 -2.93 4.91
N HIS A 107 -21.04 -2.93 6.24
CA HIS A 107 -21.17 -4.13 7.05
C HIS A 107 -22.65 -4.37 7.39
N TRP A 108 -23.20 -5.50 6.99
CA TRP A 108 -24.58 -5.87 7.28
C TRP A 108 -24.65 -6.82 8.47
N PHE A 109 -25.57 -6.56 9.39
CA PHE A 109 -25.74 -7.30 10.64
C PHE A 109 -26.98 -8.21 10.60
N ASP A 110 -26.81 -9.41 11.13
CA ASP A 110 -27.93 -10.32 11.41
C ASP A 110 -28.75 -9.85 12.63
N GLU A 111 -29.76 -10.64 13.01
CA GLU A 111 -30.63 -10.35 14.17
C GLU A 111 -29.87 -10.30 15.51
N LYS A 112 -28.68 -10.89 15.58
CA LYS A 112 -27.80 -10.89 16.76
C LYS A 112 -26.78 -9.78 16.77
N GLY A 113 -26.77 -8.93 15.73
CA GLY A 113 -25.77 -7.87 15.56
C GLY A 113 -24.43 -8.39 15.04
N THR A 114 -24.39 -9.60 14.49
CA THR A 114 -23.17 -10.18 13.93
C THR A 114 -23.07 -9.85 12.44
N VAL A 115 -21.89 -9.50 11.94
CA VAL A 115 -21.66 -9.25 10.52
C VAL A 115 -21.86 -10.55 9.74
N PHE A 116 -22.82 -10.58 8.83
CA PHE A 116 -23.07 -11.71 7.94
C PHE A 116 -22.71 -11.43 6.49
N LYS A 117 -22.59 -10.14 6.12
CA LYS A 117 -22.26 -9.70 4.76
C LYS A 117 -21.49 -8.40 4.81
N LYS A 118 -20.51 -8.23 3.92
CA LYS A 118 -19.83 -6.96 3.63
C LYS A 118 -19.94 -6.65 2.14
N ASP A 119 -20.34 -5.43 1.84
CA ASP A 119 -20.36 -4.87 0.50
C ASP A 119 -19.21 -3.88 0.35
N TYR A 120 -18.44 -3.98 -0.75
CA TYR A 120 -17.25 -3.18 -1.02
C TYR A 120 -17.48 -2.29 -2.23
N TYR A 121 -17.21 -1.01 -2.08
CA TYR A 121 -17.35 0.00 -3.13
C TYR A 121 -15.97 0.50 -3.55
N ASN A 122 -15.82 0.71 -4.85
CA ASN A 122 -14.58 1.26 -5.39
C ASN A 122 -14.63 2.80 -5.46
N GLU A 123 -13.51 3.41 -5.86
CA GLU A 123 -13.37 4.85 -6.06
C GLU A 123 -14.36 5.45 -7.09
N TYR A 124 -14.91 4.62 -7.99
CA TYR A 124 -15.92 5.03 -8.97
C TYR A 124 -17.37 4.87 -8.47
N GLY A 125 -17.55 4.50 -7.21
CA GLY A 125 -18.84 4.49 -6.53
C GLY A 125 -19.76 3.31 -6.84
N PHE A 126 -19.27 2.23 -7.45
CA PHE A 126 -20.06 1.03 -7.64
C PHE A 126 -19.66 -0.14 -6.73
N LEU A 127 -20.65 -0.95 -6.38
CA LEU A 127 -20.44 -2.19 -5.66
C LEU A 127 -19.66 -3.17 -6.56
N TYR A 128 -18.38 -3.39 -6.24
CA TYR A 128 -17.57 -4.32 -7.02
C TYR A 128 -17.46 -5.71 -6.41
N LYS A 129 -17.68 -5.83 -5.08
CA LYS A 129 -17.54 -7.09 -4.36
C LYS A 129 -18.51 -7.15 -3.19
N SER A 130 -19.11 -8.31 -2.94
CA SER A 130 -19.81 -8.66 -1.71
C SER A 130 -19.20 -9.92 -1.11
N SER A 131 -18.94 -9.92 0.19
CA SER A 131 -18.44 -11.10 0.91
C SER A 131 -19.44 -11.53 1.98
N SER A 132 -19.73 -12.85 2.03
CA SER A 132 -20.63 -13.46 3.01
C SER A 132 -19.84 -14.18 4.10
N PHE A 133 -20.31 -14.09 5.34
CA PHE A 133 -19.68 -14.66 6.53
C PHE A 133 -20.58 -15.67 7.21
N ILE A 134 -20.01 -16.73 7.78
CA ILE A 134 -20.70 -17.71 8.62
C ILE A 134 -20.27 -17.51 10.06
N GLY A 135 -21.24 -17.31 10.95
CA GLY A 135 -20.98 -17.14 12.40
C GLY A 135 -20.15 -15.91 12.76
N GLY A 136 -20.10 -14.90 11.87
CA GLY A 136 -19.37 -13.65 12.09
C GLY A 136 -17.85 -13.72 11.91
N PHE A 137 -17.27 -14.88 11.73
CA PHE A 137 -15.81 -15.07 11.68
C PHE A 137 -15.31 -15.77 10.42
N GLY A 138 -16.10 -16.67 9.85
CA GLY A 138 -15.69 -17.48 8.69
C GLY A 138 -16.15 -16.83 7.38
N LEU A 139 -15.21 -16.43 6.52
CA LEU A 139 -15.49 -16.00 5.16
C LEU A 139 -15.99 -17.22 4.34
N ALA A 140 -17.25 -17.16 3.89
CA ALA A 140 -17.89 -18.26 3.17
C ALA A 140 -17.70 -18.15 1.67
N GLY A 141 -17.91 -16.95 1.13
CA GLY A 141 -17.78 -16.69 -0.30
C GLY A 141 -17.76 -15.22 -0.62
N SER A 142 -17.29 -14.90 -1.82
CA SER A 142 -17.30 -13.55 -2.38
C SER A 142 -17.93 -13.56 -3.76
N GLN A 143 -18.70 -12.52 -4.05
CA GLN A 143 -19.31 -12.27 -5.35
C GLN A 143 -18.76 -10.97 -5.91
N PHE A 144 -18.43 -10.98 -7.20
CA PHE A 144 -17.87 -9.83 -7.90
C PHE A 144 -18.86 -9.36 -8.95
N TYR A 145 -19.06 -8.06 -9.04
CA TYR A 145 -20.10 -7.46 -9.87
C TYR A 145 -19.52 -6.45 -10.86
N SER A 146 -20.10 -6.41 -12.06
CA SER A 146 -19.87 -5.32 -12.98
C SER A 146 -20.51 -4.02 -12.46
N ARG A 147 -20.18 -2.93 -13.13
CA ARG A 147 -20.75 -1.61 -12.87
C ARG A 147 -22.30 -1.58 -12.84
N ASP A 148 -22.92 -2.35 -13.74
CA ASP A 148 -24.39 -2.41 -13.88
C ASP A 148 -25.01 -3.41 -12.88
N GLY A 149 -24.21 -3.92 -11.91
CA GLY A 149 -24.66 -4.88 -10.90
C GLY A 149 -24.80 -6.33 -11.41
N LYS A 150 -24.29 -6.64 -12.61
CA LYS A 150 -24.27 -8.00 -13.14
C LYS A 150 -23.20 -8.82 -12.42
N LEU A 151 -23.54 -10.02 -11.98
CA LEU A 151 -22.60 -10.96 -11.38
C LEU A 151 -21.55 -11.40 -12.42
N LEU A 152 -20.29 -11.15 -12.14
CA LEU A 152 -19.15 -11.53 -12.97
C LEU A 152 -18.51 -12.83 -12.51
N ALA A 153 -18.28 -12.97 -11.19
CA ALA A 153 -17.65 -14.14 -10.61
C ALA A 153 -18.19 -14.43 -9.20
N THR A 154 -18.09 -15.69 -8.81
CA THR A 154 -18.34 -16.13 -7.43
C THR A 154 -17.13 -16.95 -6.98
N TRP A 155 -16.55 -16.60 -5.84
CA TRP A 155 -15.49 -17.35 -5.19
C TRP A 155 -16.03 -18.01 -3.92
N ASN A 156 -15.96 -19.35 -3.86
CA ASN A 156 -16.27 -20.13 -2.68
C ASN A 156 -15.00 -20.34 -1.87
N HIS A 157 -14.90 -19.69 -0.72
CA HIS A 157 -13.69 -19.77 0.13
C HIS A 157 -13.52 -21.11 0.86
N GLN A 158 -14.60 -21.92 0.97
CA GLN A 158 -14.49 -23.23 1.62
C GLN A 158 -13.88 -24.30 0.69
N THR A 159 -14.17 -24.22 -0.59
CA THR A 159 -13.69 -25.16 -1.61
C THR A 159 -12.57 -24.56 -2.46
N ASP A 160 -12.24 -23.30 -2.25
CA ASP A 160 -11.28 -22.51 -3.01
C ASP A 160 -11.59 -22.44 -4.52
N SER A 161 -12.85 -22.66 -4.90
CA SER A 161 -13.28 -22.69 -6.29
C SER A 161 -13.87 -21.36 -6.74
N VAL A 162 -13.61 -21.00 -8.00
CA VAL A 162 -14.12 -19.77 -8.63
C VAL A 162 -14.98 -20.11 -9.84
N VAL A 163 -16.12 -19.41 -9.97
CA VAL A 163 -17.02 -19.53 -11.13
C VAL A 163 -17.08 -18.20 -11.85
N VAL A 164 -16.78 -18.16 -13.15
CA VAL A 164 -16.89 -16.99 -14.01
C VAL A 164 -17.77 -17.29 -15.21
N GLY A 165 -18.98 -16.76 -15.22
CA GLY A 165 -19.99 -17.11 -16.22
C GLY A 165 -20.29 -18.63 -16.20
N THR A 166 -19.89 -19.36 -17.25
CA THR A 166 -20.03 -20.83 -17.35
C THR A 166 -18.76 -21.59 -17.02
N LYS A 167 -17.63 -20.91 -16.79
CA LYS A 167 -16.35 -21.54 -16.47
C LYS A 167 -16.25 -21.77 -14.97
N ILE A 168 -15.79 -22.97 -14.60
CA ILE A 168 -15.50 -23.34 -13.20
C ILE A 168 -14.01 -23.59 -13.09
N PHE A 169 -13.37 -22.94 -12.13
CA PHE A 169 -11.98 -23.12 -11.75
C PHE A 169 -11.97 -23.84 -10.39
N PRO A 170 -11.46 -25.09 -10.35
CA PRO A 170 -11.39 -25.89 -9.12
C PRO A 170 -10.57 -25.24 -8.00
N THR A 171 -9.56 -24.42 -8.38
CA THR A 171 -8.69 -23.72 -7.45
C THR A 171 -8.55 -22.24 -7.82
N LEU A 172 -8.24 -21.42 -6.83
CA LEU A 172 -7.97 -20.01 -7.01
C LEU A 172 -6.75 -19.77 -7.93
N SER A 173 -5.73 -20.62 -7.84
CA SER A 173 -4.55 -20.52 -8.69
C SER A 173 -4.84 -20.78 -10.17
N GLU A 174 -5.77 -21.68 -10.50
CA GLU A 174 -6.22 -21.88 -11.89
C GLU A 174 -7.01 -20.66 -12.40
N PHE A 175 -7.81 -20.06 -11.55
CA PHE A 175 -8.49 -18.79 -11.86
C PHE A 175 -7.46 -17.67 -12.10
N TYR A 176 -6.43 -17.56 -11.28
CA TYR A 176 -5.38 -16.57 -11.47
C TYR A 176 -4.62 -16.76 -12.80
N LEU A 177 -4.35 -18.00 -13.20
CA LEU A 177 -3.77 -18.27 -14.51
C LEU A 177 -4.65 -17.78 -15.65
N TYR A 178 -5.95 -18.01 -15.55
CA TYR A 178 -6.93 -17.49 -16.51
C TYR A 178 -6.94 -15.96 -16.56
N CYS A 179 -6.86 -15.30 -15.41
CA CYS A 179 -6.76 -13.84 -15.35
C CYS A 179 -5.46 -13.33 -15.97
N LEU A 180 -4.33 -13.97 -15.70
CA LEU A 180 -3.04 -13.61 -16.33
C LEU A 180 -3.09 -13.77 -17.86
N GLU A 181 -3.84 -14.76 -18.37
CA GLU A 181 -4.08 -14.91 -19.82
C GLU A 181 -4.88 -13.73 -20.38
N ILE A 182 -5.98 -13.32 -19.73
CA ILE A 182 -6.78 -12.14 -20.14
C ILE A 182 -5.94 -10.86 -20.13
N LEU A 183 -5.10 -10.69 -19.10
CA LEU A 183 -4.23 -9.52 -18.96
C LEU A 183 -3.01 -9.55 -19.90
N GLY A 184 -2.84 -10.63 -20.69
CA GLY A 184 -1.74 -10.74 -21.66
C GLY A 184 -0.41 -11.20 -21.07
N TYR A 185 -0.41 -11.78 -19.87
CA TYR A 185 0.80 -12.21 -19.15
C TYR A 185 1.00 -13.74 -19.08
N LYS A 186 0.23 -14.51 -19.85
CA LYS A 186 0.28 -15.98 -19.84
C LYS A 186 1.69 -16.55 -20.00
N ASP A 187 2.49 -15.98 -20.92
CA ASP A 187 3.81 -16.46 -21.29
C ASP A 187 4.95 -15.67 -20.62
N LYS A 188 4.63 -14.86 -19.61
CA LYS A 188 5.63 -14.10 -18.88
C LYS A 188 6.16 -14.87 -17.68
N GLY A 189 7.47 -14.78 -17.44
CA GLY A 189 8.07 -15.23 -16.20
C GLY A 189 7.57 -14.43 -15.00
N ILE A 190 7.52 -15.06 -13.85
CA ILE A 190 7.00 -14.49 -12.60
C ILE A 190 8.16 -14.24 -11.64
N VAL A 191 8.29 -13.01 -11.16
CA VAL A 191 9.05 -12.67 -9.95
C VAL A 191 8.07 -12.64 -8.80
N PHE A 192 8.42 -13.20 -7.65
CA PHE A 192 7.55 -13.24 -6.48
C PHE A 192 8.36 -13.28 -5.18
N ASN A 193 7.77 -12.80 -4.08
CA ASN A 193 8.41 -12.70 -2.77
C ASN A 193 7.72 -13.56 -1.69
N ASN A 194 6.66 -14.28 -2.04
CA ASN A 194 5.85 -15.04 -1.09
C ASN A 194 5.68 -16.48 -1.55
N LEU A 195 5.84 -17.43 -0.64
CA LEU A 195 5.73 -18.89 -0.89
C LEU A 195 4.27 -19.42 -0.85
N GLY A 196 3.29 -18.53 -0.78
CA GLY A 196 1.85 -18.83 -0.77
C GLY A 196 1.26 -18.91 -2.17
N GLU A 197 0.26 -18.05 -2.45
CA GLU A 197 -0.50 -18.07 -3.72
C GLU A 197 0.36 -17.88 -4.97
N PRO A 198 1.37 -17.00 -5.04
CA PRO A 198 2.19 -16.87 -6.23
C PRO A 198 2.91 -18.18 -6.62
N LEU A 199 3.41 -18.93 -5.62
CA LEU A 199 4.01 -20.26 -5.86
C LEU A 199 2.96 -21.25 -6.37
N GLN A 200 1.73 -21.24 -5.83
CA GLN A 200 0.64 -22.11 -6.30
C GLN A 200 0.26 -21.81 -7.75
N VAL A 201 0.32 -20.55 -8.19
CA VAL A 201 0.13 -20.16 -9.59
C VAL A 201 1.19 -20.82 -10.48
N ILE A 202 2.47 -20.81 -10.08
CA ILE A 202 3.56 -21.44 -10.85
C ILE A 202 3.38 -22.95 -10.89
N ILE A 203 3.04 -23.60 -9.78
CA ILE A 203 2.75 -25.04 -9.71
C ILE A 203 1.57 -25.39 -10.62
N SER A 204 0.49 -24.64 -10.57
CA SER A 204 -0.69 -24.86 -11.41
C SER A 204 -0.35 -24.70 -12.90
N ARG A 205 0.51 -23.73 -13.25
CA ARG A 205 1.02 -23.55 -14.61
C ARG A 205 1.83 -24.79 -15.06
N SER A 206 2.70 -25.31 -14.18
CA SER A 206 3.48 -26.53 -14.46
C SER A 206 2.58 -27.75 -14.72
N ASN A 207 1.54 -27.92 -13.93
CA ASN A 207 0.60 -29.00 -14.05
C ASN A 207 -0.21 -29.00 -15.36
N GLN A 208 -0.41 -27.82 -15.97
CA GLN A 208 -1.09 -27.69 -17.26
C GLN A 208 -0.20 -28.12 -18.43
N GLY A 209 1.10 -28.32 -18.21
CA GLY A 209 2.09 -28.67 -19.22
C GLY A 209 2.48 -27.49 -20.11
N GLY A 210 3.50 -27.69 -20.92
CA GLY A 210 4.03 -26.66 -21.81
C GLY A 210 5.38 -26.13 -21.37
N ASN A 211 5.88 -25.11 -22.08
CA ASN A 211 7.13 -24.45 -21.73
C ASN A 211 6.86 -23.45 -20.60
N ILE A 212 7.52 -23.64 -19.46
CA ILE A 212 7.40 -22.72 -18.31
C ILE A 212 8.47 -21.65 -18.44
N PRO A 213 8.07 -20.35 -18.47
CA PRO A 213 9.00 -19.24 -18.45
C PRO A 213 9.88 -19.27 -17.21
N GLU A 214 11.06 -18.67 -17.30
CA GLU A 214 11.94 -18.50 -16.14
C GLU A 214 11.26 -17.65 -15.07
N ASN A 215 11.17 -18.19 -13.85
CA ASN A 215 10.61 -17.54 -12.68
C ASN A 215 11.73 -17.23 -11.67
N LEU A 216 11.45 -16.28 -10.76
CA LEU A 216 12.39 -15.87 -9.73
C LEU A 216 11.67 -15.72 -8.39
N LEU A 217 12.05 -16.51 -7.41
CA LEU A 217 11.72 -16.27 -6.01
C LEU A 217 12.75 -15.33 -5.40
N VAL A 218 12.29 -14.20 -4.83
CA VAL A 218 13.09 -13.30 -4.00
C VAL A 218 12.62 -13.46 -2.56
N PHE A 219 13.25 -14.36 -1.81
CA PHE A 219 12.90 -14.62 -0.43
C PHE A 219 13.55 -13.58 0.49
N SER A 220 12.74 -12.79 1.19
CA SER A 220 13.20 -11.64 2.00
C SER A 220 12.75 -11.71 3.46
N GLU A 221 12.06 -12.78 3.88
CA GLU A 221 11.69 -12.96 5.27
C GLU A 221 12.91 -13.35 6.12
N ARG A 222 13.06 -12.69 7.30
CA ARG A 222 14.17 -13.00 8.23
C ARG A 222 13.99 -14.38 8.84
N VAL A 223 14.86 -15.31 8.49
CA VAL A 223 14.83 -16.70 8.98
C VAL A 223 16.23 -17.21 9.25
N MET A 224 16.35 -18.13 10.23
CA MET A 224 17.62 -18.86 10.48
C MET A 224 17.80 -20.07 9.54
N ARG A 225 16.72 -20.53 8.92
CA ARG A 225 16.67 -21.67 8.02
C ARG A 225 15.58 -21.47 6.99
N LEU A 226 15.85 -21.79 5.74
CA LEU A 226 14.87 -21.69 4.68
C LEU A 226 13.65 -22.60 4.92
N PRO A 227 12.44 -22.12 4.57
CA PRO A 227 11.22 -22.91 4.64
C PRO A 227 11.26 -24.12 3.70
N LYS A 228 10.54 -25.21 4.05
CA LYS A 228 10.43 -26.42 3.22
C LYS A 228 9.90 -26.16 1.80
N ASN A 229 9.14 -25.09 1.60
CA ASN A 229 8.67 -24.74 0.26
C ASN A 229 9.80 -24.26 -0.66
N VAL A 230 10.91 -23.76 -0.12
CA VAL A 230 12.12 -23.47 -0.90
C VAL A 230 12.79 -24.78 -1.33
N ASP A 231 12.92 -25.75 -0.41
CA ASP A 231 13.44 -27.09 -0.74
C ASP A 231 12.58 -27.77 -1.82
N TYR A 232 11.25 -27.56 -1.79
CA TYR A 232 10.34 -28.04 -2.82
C TYR A 232 10.68 -27.42 -4.18
N ILE A 233 10.85 -26.11 -4.28
CA ILE A 233 11.21 -25.43 -5.53
C ILE A 233 12.53 -25.99 -6.08
N LEU A 234 13.56 -26.12 -5.23
CA LEU A 234 14.88 -26.59 -5.62
C LEU A 234 14.88 -28.07 -6.09
N SER A 235 13.95 -28.89 -5.58
CA SER A 235 13.79 -30.30 -5.97
C SER A 235 12.90 -30.52 -7.18
N HIS A 236 12.25 -29.45 -7.71
CA HIS A 236 11.33 -29.53 -8.86
C HIS A 236 11.80 -28.59 -9.99
N PRO A 237 12.82 -29.00 -10.76
CA PRO A 237 13.37 -28.17 -11.85
C PRO A 237 12.35 -27.85 -12.95
N GLU A 238 11.27 -28.63 -13.05
CA GLU A 238 10.16 -28.37 -13.96
C GLU A 238 9.42 -27.06 -13.66
N LEU A 239 9.55 -26.47 -12.45
CA LEU A 239 9.01 -25.15 -12.11
C LEU A 239 9.81 -24.00 -12.74
N ASN A 240 10.99 -24.29 -13.28
CA ASN A 240 11.90 -23.30 -13.89
C ASN A 240 12.04 -22.03 -13.04
N THR A 241 12.31 -22.21 -11.73
CA THR A 241 12.32 -21.15 -10.73
C THR A 241 13.67 -21.06 -10.05
N SER A 242 14.35 -19.94 -10.23
CA SER A 242 15.57 -19.59 -9.50
C SER A 242 15.21 -19.04 -8.13
N VAL A 243 16.07 -19.31 -7.14
CA VAL A 243 15.88 -18.83 -5.76
C VAL A 243 16.98 -17.84 -5.40
N THR A 244 16.56 -16.69 -4.89
CA THR A 244 17.46 -15.70 -4.30
C THR A 244 16.99 -15.33 -2.90
N VAL A 245 17.93 -14.97 -2.03
CA VAL A 245 17.65 -14.50 -0.66
C VAL A 245 18.26 -13.12 -0.44
N GLY A 246 17.56 -12.25 0.25
CA GLY A 246 18.03 -10.89 0.48
C GLY A 246 17.18 -10.08 1.45
N GLY A 247 17.64 -8.87 1.75
CA GLY A 247 16.88 -7.92 2.56
C GLY A 247 16.93 -8.15 4.07
N PHE A 248 17.79 -9.05 4.59
CA PHE A 248 17.96 -9.27 6.04
C PHE A 248 19.37 -9.72 6.39
N ASP A 249 19.79 -9.49 7.64
CA ASP A 249 21.05 -9.95 8.18
C ASP A 249 21.10 -11.48 8.20
N GLY A 250 22.22 -12.05 7.78
CA GLY A 250 22.38 -13.50 7.66
C GLY A 250 21.83 -14.09 6.35
N ALA A 251 21.25 -13.31 5.45
CA ALA A 251 20.81 -13.79 4.14
C ALA A 251 21.96 -14.46 3.36
N LYS A 252 23.17 -13.91 3.45
CA LYS A 252 24.37 -14.48 2.82
C LYS A 252 24.74 -15.86 3.34
N ASP A 253 24.44 -16.16 4.60
CA ASP A 253 24.74 -17.46 5.22
C ASP A 253 23.82 -18.58 4.66
N LEU A 254 22.71 -18.20 4.04
CA LEU A 254 21.78 -19.14 3.37
C LEU A 254 22.11 -19.35 1.90
N CYS A 255 23.06 -18.60 1.34
CA CYS A 255 23.50 -18.75 -0.05
C CYS A 255 24.35 -20.01 -0.23
N ASN A 256 24.21 -20.63 -1.40
CA ASN A 256 25.01 -21.79 -1.83
C ASN A 256 25.10 -21.80 -3.37
N GLU A 257 25.53 -22.90 -3.97
CA GLU A 257 25.65 -23.02 -5.44
C GLU A 257 24.32 -22.84 -6.19
N THR A 258 23.18 -23.09 -5.52
CA THR A 258 21.83 -23.01 -6.11
C THR A 258 21.02 -21.81 -5.64
N ILE A 259 21.42 -21.17 -4.54
CA ILE A 259 20.74 -20.03 -3.94
C ILE A 259 21.68 -18.82 -3.94
N SER A 260 21.33 -17.81 -4.69
CA SER A 260 22.11 -16.56 -4.78
C SER A 260 21.58 -15.49 -3.82
N SER A 261 22.39 -14.46 -3.58
CA SER A 261 21.97 -13.26 -2.86
C SER A 261 21.23 -12.30 -3.79
N PHE A 262 20.23 -11.62 -3.26
CA PHE A 262 19.53 -10.53 -3.92
C PHE A 262 19.75 -9.24 -3.13
N GLU A 263 20.26 -8.21 -3.80
CA GLU A 263 20.44 -6.90 -3.20
C GLU A 263 19.22 -6.02 -3.55
N PHE A 264 18.53 -5.57 -2.51
CA PHE A 264 17.53 -4.54 -2.68
C PHE A 264 18.25 -3.20 -2.88
N LEU A 265 17.82 -2.47 -3.89
CA LEU A 265 18.37 -1.13 -4.13
C LEU A 265 17.57 -0.12 -3.29
N SER A 266 18.29 0.65 -2.50
CA SER A 266 17.71 1.84 -1.88
C SER A 266 17.10 2.77 -2.92
N PRO A 267 16.01 3.48 -2.60
CA PRO A 267 15.46 4.50 -3.48
C PRO A 267 16.55 5.48 -3.91
N MET A 268 16.90 5.51 -5.22
CA MET A 268 17.82 6.55 -5.69
C MET A 268 17.04 7.84 -5.87
N TYR A 269 17.44 8.83 -5.18
CA TYR A 269 16.95 10.20 -5.24
C TYR A 269 17.43 10.93 -6.51
N LYS A 270 17.19 10.30 -7.68
CA LYS A 270 17.77 10.72 -8.96
C LYS A 270 17.25 12.07 -9.47
N ASP A 271 16.02 12.44 -9.08
CA ASP A 271 15.35 13.64 -9.59
C ASP A 271 15.29 14.81 -8.58
N MET A 272 16.06 14.74 -7.51
CA MET A 272 16.09 15.82 -6.51
C MET A 272 16.67 17.14 -7.04
N GLN A 273 17.40 17.13 -8.17
CA GLN A 273 17.93 18.36 -8.78
C GLN A 273 16.84 19.35 -9.22
N SER A 274 15.60 18.88 -9.38
CA SER A 274 14.46 19.73 -9.74
C SER A 274 13.65 20.21 -8.53
N LYS A 275 13.92 19.70 -7.31
CA LYS A 275 13.17 20.04 -6.11
C LYS A 275 13.75 21.25 -5.38
N ASN A 276 12.93 22.03 -4.71
CA ASN A 276 13.37 23.12 -3.87
C ASN A 276 14.11 22.56 -2.64
N GLY A 277 15.38 22.93 -2.47
CA GLY A 277 16.26 22.36 -1.44
C GLY A 277 15.87 22.66 0.01
N SER A 278 14.91 23.58 0.25
CA SER A 278 14.46 24.02 1.56
C SER A 278 13.02 23.63 1.92
N ASP A 279 12.29 22.95 1.04
CA ASP A 279 10.89 22.58 1.30
C ASP A 279 10.80 21.28 2.10
N VAL A 280 10.01 21.29 3.19
CA VAL A 280 9.75 20.14 4.06
C VAL A 280 8.25 19.88 4.13
N VAL A 281 7.81 18.68 3.84
CA VAL A 281 6.41 18.27 3.98
C VAL A 281 6.19 17.52 5.28
N ILE A 282 5.15 17.88 6.01
CA ILE A 282 4.63 17.20 7.20
C ILE A 282 3.16 16.88 6.94
N THR A 283 2.73 15.66 7.20
CA THR A 283 1.30 15.30 7.16
C THR A 283 0.79 14.93 8.54
N THR A 284 -0.45 15.27 8.85
CA THR A 284 -1.01 15.04 10.19
C THR A 284 -2.54 14.93 10.19
N GLU A 285 -3.07 14.06 11.04
CA GLU A 285 -4.50 14.01 11.44
C GLU A 285 -4.73 14.57 12.85
N THR A 286 -3.68 15.01 13.51
CA THR A 286 -3.70 15.42 14.92
C THR A 286 -3.03 16.77 15.13
N ASP A 287 -3.41 17.44 16.21
CA ASP A 287 -2.70 18.64 16.69
C ASP A 287 -1.43 18.32 17.49
N ASN A 288 -1.16 17.02 17.73
CA ASN A 288 -0.01 16.57 18.49
C ASN A 288 1.16 16.27 17.53
N ILE A 289 1.80 17.32 17.04
CA ILE A 289 3.00 17.26 16.22
C ILE A 289 4.20 17.53 17.16
N TRP A 290 5.10 16.57 17.20
CA TRP A 290 6.23 16.60 18.13
C TRP A 290 7.15 17.79 17.85
N GLU A 291 7.39 18.59 18.90
CA GLU A 291 8.30 19.74 18.93
C GLU A 291 8.15 20.73 17.76
N LEU A 292 6.97 20.77 17.09
CA LEU A 292 6.75 21.58 15.88
C LEU A 292 7.11 23.06 16.06
N ASP A 293 6.69 23.67 17.19
CA ASP A 293 6.96 25.10 17.46
C ASP A 293 8.47 25.38 17.56
N LYS A 294 9.22 24.49 18.21
CA LYS A 294 10.67 24.55 18.33
C LYS A 294 11.35 24.38 16.98
N ILE A 295 10.91 23.42 16.18
CA ILE A 295 11.49 23.10 14.86
C ILE A 295 11.30 24.27 13.90
N VAL A 296 10.06 24.75 13.72
CA VAL A 296 9.78 25.81 12.74
C VAL A 296 10.43 27.15 13.12
N SER A 297 10.49 27.47 14.42
CA SER A 297 11.15 28.69 14.91
C SER A 297 12.68 28.64 14.80
N SER A 298 13.28 27.45 14.90
CA SER A 298 14.74 27.25 14.80
C SER A 298 15.23 27.07 13.36
N CYS A 299 14.34 26.92 12.41
CA CYS A 299 14.66 26.70 10.99
C CYS A 299 13.97 27.76 10.09
N PRO A 300 14.27 29.06 10.23
CA PRO A 300 13.54 30.14 9.54
C PRO A 300 13.74 30.17 8.02
N ASN A 301 14.75 29.47 7.51
CA ASN A 301 15.06 29.41 6.08
C ASN A 301 14.47 28.16 5.40
N ILE A 302 13.72 27.35 6.13
CA ILE A 302 13.06 26.14 5.64
C ILE A 302 11.57 26.39 5.50
N ASP A 303 11.00 26.14 4.35
CA ASP A 303 9.55 26.22 4.11
C ASP A 303 8.86 24.92 4.54
N PHE A 304 8.06 25.00 5.59
CA PHE A 304 7.30 23.87 6.13
C PHE A 304 5.89 23.83 5.54
N HIS A 305 5.56 22.78 4.82
CA HIS A 305 4.25 22.51 4.26
C HIS A 305 3.52 21.49 5.14
N ILE A 306 2.55 21.94 5.93
CA ILE A 306 1.80 21.07 6.85
C ILE A 306 0.44 20.76 6.24
N ALA A 307 0.21 19.50 5.88
CA ALA A 307 -1.02 19.05 5.25
C ALA A 307 -1.84 18.15 6.20
N ALA A 308 -3.14 18.42 6.29
CA ALA A 308 -4.08 17.60 7.05
C ALA A 308 -5.28 17.21 6.18
N PRO A 309 -5.74 15.94 6.19
CA PRO A 309 -6.92 15.50 5.44
C PRO A 309 -8.22 16.08 5.99
N THR A 310 -8.18 16.60 7.23
CA THR A 310 -9.31 17.17 7.93
C THR A 310 -9.14 18.67 8.15
N LYS A 311 -10.16 19.29 8.70
CA LYS A 311 -10.03 20.70 9.18
C LYS A 311 -8.99 20.78 10.28
N MET A 312 -8.07 21.72 10.14
CA MET A 312 -7.11 22.02 11.18
C MET A 312 -7.77 22.75 12.37
N SER A 313 -7.36 22.41 13.56
CA SER A 313 -7.80 23.12 14.78
C SER A 313 -7.21 24.53 14.87
N SER A 314 -7.75 25.34 15.74
CA SER A 314 -7.20 26.67 16.02
C SER A 314 -5.75 26.61 16.52
N LYS A 315 -5.35 25.51 17.22
CA LYS A 315 -3.97 25.30 17.67
C LYS A 315 -3.03 25.15 16.48
N LEU A 316 -3.42 24.36 15.50
CA LEU A 316 -2.61 24.13 14.30
C LEU A 316 -2.62 25.35 13.38
N MET A 317 -3.77 26.01 13.21
CA MET A 317 -3.89 27.25 12.44
C MET A 317 -3.04 28.40 12.99
N ASN A 318 -2.74 28.44 14.30
CA ASN A 318 -1.85 29.43 14.90
C ASN A 318 -0.41 29.39 14.36
N PHE A 319 0.00 28.32 13.66
CA PHE A 319 1.31 28.24 13.02
C PHE A 319 1.43 29.15 11.78
N GLU A 320 0.33 29.70 11.25
CA GLU A 320 0.36 30.77 10.24
C GLU A 320 1.14 32.03 10.70
N LYS A 321 1.36 32.19 12.02
CA LYS A 321 2.22 33.26 12.56
C LYS A 321 3.67 33.16 12.07
N TYR A 322 4.13 31.98 11.67
CA TYR A 322 5.47 31.75 11.14
C TYR A 322 5.46 31.97 9.63
N SER A 323 6.31 32.85 9.11
CA SER A 323 6.38 33.19 7.68
C SER A 323 6.87 32.02 6.81
N ASN A 324 7.53 31.05 7.43
CA ASN A 324 8.06 29.83 6.80
C ASN A 324 7.13 28.61 6.98
N VAL A 325 5.87 28.81 7.40
CA VAL A 325 4.88 27.72 7.51
C VAL A 325 3.72 27.98 6.56
N LYS A 326 3.37 26.97 5.79
CA LYS A 326 2.20 26.94 4.89
C LYS A 326 1.27 25.81 5.32
N LEU A 327 0.03 26.13 5.64
CA LEU A 327 -0.97 25.17 6.10
C LEU A 327 -1.91 24.77 4.97
N TYR A 328 -2.19 23.48 4.88
CA TYR A 328 -3.10 22.88 3.89
C TYR A 328 -4.20 22.09 4.62
N PRO A 329 -5.23 22.79 5.17
CA PRO A 329 -6.37 22.11 5.77
C PRO A 329 -7.22 21.44 4.70
N GLN A 330 -7.76 20.27 5.01
CA GLN A 330 -8.58 19.47 4.09
C GLN A 330 -7.83 19.12 2.79
N ALA A 331 -6.53 18.86 2.89
CA ALA A 331 -5.71 18.49 1.76
C ALA A 331 -6.15 17.13 1.22
N SER A 332 -6.45 17.06 -0.07
CA SER A 332 -6.68 15.80 -0.77
C SER A 332 -5.38 15.02 -0.97
N GLN A 333 -5.49 13.71 -1.27
CA GLN A 333 -4.32 12.90 -1.59
C GLN A 333 -3.50 13.53 -2.72
N SER A 334 -4.14 13.97 -3.80
CA SER A 334 -3.48 14.60 -4.94
C SER A 334 -2.74 15.91 -4.59
N GLN A 335 -3.24 16.65 -3.60
CA GLN A 335 -2.51 17.82 -3.09
C GLN A 335 -1.26 17.41 -2.30
N VAL A 336 -1.35 16.36 -1.47
CA VAL A 336 -0.18 15.83 -0.73
C VAL A 336 0.85 15.29 -1.72
N GLU A 337 0.43 14.55 -2.75
CA GLU A 337 1.32 14.09 -3.83
C GLU A 337 2.03 15.24 -4.52
N SER A 338 1.30 16.30 -4.89
CA SER A 338 1.89 17.50 -5.50
C SER A 338 2.88 18.24 -4.59
N LEU A 339 2.72 18.16 -3.27
CA LEU A 339 3.69 18.70 -2.31
C LEU A 339 4.95 17.83 -2.26
N LEU A 340 4.78 16.50 -2.16
CA LEU A 340 5.89 15.54 -2.14
C LEU A 340 6.69 15.53 -3.45
N GLU A 341 6.04 15.73 -4.59
CA GLU A 341 6.70 15.87 -5.89
C GLU A 341 7.71 17.02 -5.90
N LYS A 342 7.40 18.11 -5.21
CA LYS A 342 8.21 19.35 -5.19
C LYS A 342 9.21 19.41 -4.05
N ALA A 343 8.82 18.91 -2.88
CA ALA A 343 9.64 18.99 -1.68
C ALA A 343 10.69 17.88 -1.64
N PRO A 344 11.94 18.19 -1.31
CA PRO A 344 13.00 17.20 -1.18
C PRO A 344 12.92 16.41 0.14
N ILE A 345 12.23 16.91 1.15
CA ILE A 345 12.24 16.33 2.50
C ILE A 345 10.81 16.05 2.96
N PHE A 346 10.61 14.84 3.48
CA PHE A 346 9.42 14.46 4.23
C PHE A 346 9.79 14.25 5.71
N LEU A 347 9.08 14.95 6.61
CA LEU A 347 9.32 14.91 8.05
C LEU A 347 8.13 14.28 8.77
N ASP A 348 8.30 13.04 9.23
CA ASP A 348 7.27 12.27 9.94
C ASP A 348 7.41 12.47 11.46
N ILE A 349 6.80 13.52 11.98
CA ILE A 349 6.81 13.89 13.40
C ILE A 349 5.39 14.03 13.99
N ALA A 350 4.37 13.65 13.24
CA ALA A 350 3.01 13.64 13.74
C ALA A 350 2.75 12.35 14.51
N ASN A 351 2.32 12.47 15.77
CA ASN A 351 1.90 11.32 16.57
C ASN A 351 0.49 10.87 16.15
N SER A 352 0.38 10.33 14.95
CA SER A 352 -0.87 9.91 14.33
C SER A 352 -0.66 8.68 13.45
N ARG A 353 -1.75 8.12 12.96
CA ARG A 353 -1.69 7.09 11.91
C ARG A 353 -1.18 7.70 10.60
N THR A 354 -0.69 6.85 9.71
CA THR A 354 -0.25 7.28 8.38
C THR A 354 -1.40 7.87 7.59
N VAL A 355 -1.26 9.13 7.17
CA VAL A 355 -2.20 9.81 6.26
C VAL A 355 -1.88 9.38 4.83
N TYR A 356 -2.85 8.88 4.04
CA TYR A 356 -2.70 8.51 2.64
C TYR A 356 -1.52 7.57 2.33
N ASN A 357 -1.08 6.78 3.28
CA ASN A 357 0.17 5.99 3.14
C ASN A 357 1.38 6.85 2.73
N VAL A 358 1.46 8.08 3.25
CA VAL A 358 2.40 9.12 2.84
C VAL A 358 3.87 8.71 2.91
N ASN A 359 4.21 7.80 3.83
CA ASN A 359 5.59 7.30 3.92
C ASN A 359 6.02 6.55 2.65
N VAL A 360 5.12 5.76 2.06
CA VAL A 360 5.34 5.08 0.77
C VAL A 360 5.33 6.10 -0.37
N MET A 361 4.43 7.08 -0.33
CA MET A 361 4.43 8.17 -1.33
C MET A 361 5.72 8.99 -1.28
N ALA A 362 6.21 9.33 -0.09
CA ALA A 362 7.47 10.06 0.07
C ALA A 362 8.67 9.31 -0.54
N LEU A 363 8.69 7.98 -0.40
CA LEU A 363 9.67 7.13 -1.11
C LEU A 363 9.49 7.21 -2.63
N ARG A 364 8.27 7.06 -3.13
CA ARG A 364 7.95 7.12 -4.56
C ARG A 364 8.39 8.44 -5.20
N TYR A 365 8.19 9.54 -4.49
CA TYR A 365 8.63 10.88 -4.91
C TYR A 365 10.06 11.19 -4.52
N SER A 366 10.86 10.20 -4.09
CA SER A 366 12.27 10.37 -3.73
C SER A 366 12.50 11.49 -2.71
N CYS A 367 11.65 11.59 -1.69
CA CYS A 367 11.86 12.50 -0.58
C CYS A 367 12.81 11.89 0.45
N TYR A 368 13.79 12.67 0.93
CA TYR A 368 14.58 12.28 2.09
C TYR A 368 13.67 12.25 3.34
N ARG A 369 13.62 11.10 4.02
CA ARG A 369 12.66 10.89 5.11
C ARG A 369 13.33 10.97 6.46
N LEU A 370 12.78 11.82 7.32
CA LEU A 370 13.21 12.02 8.69
C LEU A 370 12.08 11.66 9.64
N GLY A 371 12.39 10.98 10.72
CA GLY A 371 11.41 10.58 11.71
C GLY A 371 11.94 10.52 13.14
N VAL A 372 11.05 10.19 14.09
CA VAL A 372 11.36 10.13 15.52
C VAL A 372 10.81 8.83 16.09
N TRP A 373 11.66 8.07 16.78
CA TRP A 373 11.29 6.80 17.41
C TRP A 373 10.11 6.96 18.37
N GLY A 374 9.13 6.07 18.26
CA GLY A 374 7.92 6.07 19.08
C GLY A 374 6.88 7.14 18.72
N ILE A 375 7.16 7.99 17.69
CA ILE A 375 6.27 9.05 17.23
C ILE A 375 5.88 8.84 15.77
N SER A 376 6.88 8.61 14.90
CA SER A 376 6.68 8.47 13.45
C SER A 376 5.87 7.24 13.09
N SER A 377 4.94 7.41 12.17
CA SER A 377 4.12 6.32 11.63
C SER A 377 4.92 5.39 10.70
N GLY A 378 5.96 5.91 10.07
CA GLY A 378 6.83 5.21 9.11
C GLY A 378 8.05 4.53 9.71
N GLN A 379 8.16 4.42 11.04
CA GLN A 379 9.36 3.90 11.73
C GLN A 379 9.74 2.45 11.35
N HIS A 380 8.81 1.69 10.76
CA HIS A 380 9.02 0.31 10.31
C HIS A 380 9.41 0.21 8.82
N ILE A 381 9.46 1.33 8.12
CA ILE A 381 9.83 1.39 6.72
C ILE A 381 11.34 1.66 6.65
N SER A 382 12.07 0.83 5.91
CA SER A 382 13.50 1.01 5.67
C SER A 382 13.83 2.42 5.11
N ASP A 383 15.06 2.87 5.31
CA ASP A 383 15.63 4.11 4.78
C ASP A 383 15.08 5.42 5.35
N MET A 384 14.46 5.39 6.53
CA MET A 384 14.07 6.58 7.26
C MET A 384 15.16 6.94 8.29
N CYS A 385 15.72 8.15 8.21
CA CYS A 385 16.66 8.64 9.21
C CYS A 385 15.91 8.94 10.50
N MET A 386 16.18 8.15 11.55
CA MET A 386 15.42 8.16 12.80
C MET A 386 16.16 8.83 13.94
N TYR A 387 15.46 9.68 14.69
CA TYR A 387 15.94 10.37 15.88
C TYR A 387 15.24 9.86 17.16
N ASN A 388 15.92 9.96 18.30
CA ASN A 388 15.23 9.73 19.57
C ASN A 388 14.36 10.93 19.95
N SER A 389 13.29 10.70 20.68
CA SER A 389 12.35 11.75 21.11
C SER A 389 12.97 12.85 22.00
N ASN A 390 14.18 12.65 22.50
CA ASN A 390 14.93 13.64 23.26
C ASN A 390 15.93 14.45 22.43
N ASP A 391 16.08 14.14 21.14
CA ASP A 391 17.14 14.65 20.26
C ASP A 391 16.66 15.73 19.27
N SER A 392 15.67 16.53 19.66
CA SER A 392 15.11 17.59 18.78
C SER A 392 16.18 18.57 18.27
N GLU A 393 17.23 18.83 19.06
CA GLU A 393 18.33 19.71 18.65
C GLU A 393 19.18 19.11 17.53
N PHE A 394 19.42 17.80 17.57
CA PHE A 394 20.13 17.09 16.49
C PHE A 394 19.30 17.08 15.19
N LEU A 395 17.99 16.84 15.28
CA LEU A 395 17.11 16.93 14.13
C LEU A 395 17.13 18.35 13.50
N ILE A 396 17.02 19.40 14.33
CA ILE A 396 17.07 20.79 13.88
C ILE A 396 18.42 21.11 13.22
N GLN A 397 19.53 20.67 13.81
CA GLN A 397 20.85 20.86 13.23
C GLN A 397 20.99 20.13 11.88
N HIS A 398 20.46 18.91 11.79
CA HIS A 398 20.46 18.14 10.55
C HIS A 398 19.59 18.81 9.47
N LEU A 399 18.38 19.22 9.78
CA LEU A 399 17.51 19.96 8.85
C LEU A 399 18.20 21.21 8.30
N ASN A 400 18.77 22.04 9.18
CA ASN A 400 19.51 23.23 8.76
C ASN A 400 20.74 22.87 7.90
N TYR A 401 21.43 21.78 8.21
CA TYR A 401 22.62 21.35 7.45
C TYR A 401 22.25 20.91 6.04
N ILE A 402 21.24 20.04 5.87
CA ILE A 402 20.87 19.47 4.57
C ILE A 402 20.14 20.45 3.66
N THR A 403 19.54 21.51 4.22
CA THR A 403 18.83 22.53 3.43
C THR A 403 19.71 23.72 3.04
N LEU A 404 20.92 23.86 3.59
CA LEU A 404 21.86 24.92 3.22
C LEU A 404 22.36 24.82 1.79
N ASP A 405 22.45 23.59 1.24
CA ASP A 405 22.97 23.35 -0.08
C ASP A 405 22.35 22.05 -0.64
N SER A 406 21.68 22.13 -1.76
CA SER A 406 21.06 20.96 -2.42
C SER A 406 22.09 19.88 -2.78
N ALA A 407 23.37 20.26 -3.03
CA ALA A 407 24.45 19.32 -3.26
C ALA A 407 24.80 18.49 -2.01
N LYS A 408 24.64 19.05 -0.81
CA LYS A 408 24.89 18.32 0.45
C LYS A 408 23.82 17.26 0.72
N LEU A 409 22.56 17.60 0.45
CA LEU A 409 21.50 16.63 0.57
C LEU A 409 21.71 15.48 -0.42
N GLN A 410 22.08 15.79 -1.66
CA GLN A 410 22.39 14.79 -2.67
C GLN A 410 23.61 13.93 -2.28
N GLN A 411 24.66 14.53 -1.74
CA GLN A 411 25.85 13.82 -1.26
C GLN A 411 25.50 12.86 -0.09
N LEU A 412 24.71 13.29 0.88
CA LEU A 412 24.25 12.43 1.99
C LEU A 412 23.43 11.25 1.48
N LEU A 413 22.57 11.48 0.51
CA LEU A 413 21.76 10.45 -0.12
C LEU A 413 22.61 9.45 -0.93
N GLU A 414 23.68 9.91 -1.55
CA GLU A 414 24.66 9.06 -2.22
C GLU A 414 25.53 8.28 -1.22
N GLU A 415 25.95 8.90 -0.11
CA GLU A 415 26.73 8.28 0.96
C GLU A 415 25.91 7.23 1.73
N GLU A 416 24.64 7.49 2.05
CA GLU A 416 23.73 6.51 2.63
C GLU A 416 23.51 5.32 1.69
N ASN A 417 23.40 5.54 0.38
CA ASN A 417 23.31 4.48 -0.62
C ASN A 417 24.55 3.57 -0.70
N THR A 418 25.70 4.04 -0.24
CA THR A 418 26.94 3.25 -0.21
C THR A 418 27.20 2.56 1.14
N THR A 419 26.55 3.01 2.20
CA THR A 419 26.82 2.59 3.60
C THR A 419 25.72 1.68 4.17
N ILE A 420 24.54 1.63 3.56
CA ILE A 420 23.46 0.76 4.00
C ILE A 420 23.61 -0.65 3.45
N GLY A 421 24.61 -1.35 3.98
CA GLY A 421 24.45 -2.75 4.27
C GLY A 421 23.53 -2.81 5.50
N TYR A 422 22.32 -3.26 5.32
CA TYR A 422 21.26 -3.35 6.31
C TYR A 422 21.75 -3.73 7.70
N SER A 423 21.83 -2.77 8.63
CA SER A 423 21.89 -3.05 10.06
C SER A 423 20.46 -2.89 10.61
N TYR A 424 19.70 -3.97 10.57
CA TYR A 424 18.52 -4.12 11.41
C TYR A 424 19.02 -4.50 12.83
N ASP A 425 19.41 -3.53 13.62
CA ASP A 425 19.46 -3.70 15.05
C ASP A 425 18.07 -3.44 15.65
N VAL A 426 17.61 -4.44 16.41
CA VAL A 426 16.32 -4.63 17.08
C VAL A 426 15.87 -3.47 17.93
#